data_8eb9176abe7be458267da9d918a66699
#
_entry.id   8eb9176abe7be458267da9d918a66699
#
_cell.length_a   1.000
_cell.length_b   1.000
_cell.length_c   1.000
_cell.angle_alpha   90.00
_cell.angle_beta   90.00
_cell.angle_gamma   90.00
#
_symmetry.space_group_name_H-M   'P 1'
#
loop_
_entity.id
_entity.type
_entity.pdbx_description
1 polymer ?
#
loop_
_entity_poly.entity_id
_entity_poly.type
_entity_poly.pdbx_seq_one_letter_code
_entity_poly.pdbx_strand_id
1 'polypeptide(L)'
;MPNLPLNRIAVVTSHLSNGDAVSNDVLGMARAIERAGLRARIFSGSSDLTATEVNSIREIKDFLTNEADLLIYHYSIGWNQGLELLRSVECRTAIKYHNVTPPEFFIGISPWHEERCRAGRFELREIAHAGCDIYLTDSEYNRTDLLLEGVAEDKASVVPPFHHIDRLESLEADLQVLDKYRDGRANILMVGRVAPHKGHPFLIEAFADYHRNHNPDSRLFIVGKEEEAFLPYSERLREIVSIMLPDEEESVCFIGEASDHELKAYYLLSSIFAIASEHEGFCVPVVEAMSMKLPVVAYASSAIPATIGKAGVVLKEHNPRLMAETFDRLIRDETLNVSFGMKGWQRYEQNFTNEKIELELFKALSNISVD
;
A
#
# COMPACT_ATOMS: atom_id res chain seq x y z
N MET A 1 11.04 -1.83 26.39
CA MET A 1 11.36 -1.06 25.18
C MET A 1 12.87 -0.85 25.16
N PRO A 2 13.54 -0.92 24.00
CA PRO A 2 14.97 -0.60 23.93
C PRO A 2 15.19 0.86 24.35
N ASN A 3 16.23 1.09 25.11
CA ASN A 3 16.64 2.44 25.48
C ASN A 3 17.31 3.05 24.23
N LEU A 4 16.52 3.69 23.37
CA LEU A 4 17.03 4.32 22.16
C LEU A 4 17.77 5.61 22.54
N PRO A 5 18.98 5.83 22.05
CA PRO A 5 19.76 7.04 22.33
C PRO A 5 19.30 8.22 21.47
N LEU A 6 17.98 8.34 21.25
CA LEU A 6 17.35 9.35 20.42
C LEU A 6 16.52 10.30 21.27
N ASN A 7 16.55 11.60 20.94
CA ASN A 7 15.81 12.63 21.68
C ASN A 7 14.54 13.06 20.95
N ARG A 8 14.68 13.46 19.69
CA ARG A 8 13.60 13.95 18.84
C ARG A 8 13.67 13.28 17.50
N ILE A 9 12.52 12.98 16.92
CA ILE A 9 12.41 12.34 15.62
C ILE A 9 11.49 13.17 14.73
N ALA A 10 12.03 13.68 13.62
CA ALA A 10 11.28 14.32 12.58
C ALA A 10 10.88 13.27 11.54
N VAL A 11 9.59 13.07 11.33
CA VAL A 11 9.05 12.21 10.27
C VAL A 11 8.64 13.10 9.10
N VAL A 12 9.26 12.91 7.95
CA VAL A 12 9.21 13.85 6.82
C VAL A 12 8.68 13.17 5.57
N THR A 13 7.77 13.84 4.85
CA THR A 13 7.28 13.40 3.55
C THR A 13 7.04 14.57 2.60
N SER A 14 6.96 14.29 1.30
CA SER A 14 6.67 15.32 0.29
C SER A 14 5.24 15.84 0.37
N HIS A 15 4.28 14.96 0.63
CA HIS A 15 2.85 15.28 0.69
C HIS A 15 2.12 14.33 1.67
N LEU A 16 1.05 14.83 2.28
CA LEU A 16 0.13 14.06 3.13
C LEU A 16 -1.31 14.21 2.65
N SER A 17 -1.99 13.10 2.45
CA SER A 17 -3.40 13.06 2.06
C SER A 17 -4.19 11.98 2.81
N ASN A 18 -5.52 12.11 2.87
CA ASN A 18 -6.37 11.07 3.43
C ASN A 18 -6.39 9.83 2.52
N GLY A 19 -6.42 8.64 3.13
CA GLY A 19 -6.58 7.37 2.40
C GLY A 19 -5.34 6.91 1.63
N ASP A 20 -4.21 7.62 1.73
CA ASP A 20 -2.96 7.24 1.10
C ASP A 20 -2.10 6.38 2.04
N ALA A 21 -1.52 5.31 1.49
CA ALA A 21 -0.74 4.35 2.27
C ALA A 21 0.53 4.98 2.89
N VAL A 22 1.22 5.86 2.16
CA VAL A 22 2.41 6.58 2.68
C VAL A 22 2.02 7.49 3.83
N SER A 23 0.91 8.22 3.69
CA SER A 23 0.38 9.10 4.74
C SER A 23 -0.01 8.31 5.99
N ASN A 24 -0.64 7.14 5.85
CA ASN A 24 -0.96 6.25 6.97
C ASN A 24 0.31 5.75 7.67
N ASP A 25 1.37 5.43 6.93
CA ASP A 25 2.65 5.01 7.51
C ASP A 25 3.32 6.16 8.28
N VAL A 26 3.38 7.36 7.74
CA VAL A 26 3.89 8.56 8.42
C VAL A 26 3.17 8.80 9.75
N LEU A 27 1.83 8.78 9.72
CA LEU A 27 1.00 8.99 10.91
C LEU A 27 1.15 7.87 11.93
N GLY A 28 1.18 6.62 11.47
CA GLY A 28 1.35 5.43 12.30
C GLY A 28 2.72 5.40 12.98
N MET A 29 3.78 5.69 12.22
CA MET A 29 5.14 5.76 12.71
C MET A 29 5.32 6.86 13.76
N ALA A 30 4.81 8.06 13.51
CA ALA A 30 4.88 9.15 14.49
C ALA A 30 4.19 8.78 15.80
N ARG A 31 2.98 8.19 15.73
CA ARG A 31 2.26 7.70 16.93
C ARG A 31 3.01 6.59 17.66
N ALA A 32 3.65 5.66 16.96
CA ALA A 32 4.44 4.59 17.55
C ALA A 32 5.64 5.17 18.32
N ILE A 33 6.33 6.14 17.73
CA ILE A 33 7.45 6.86 18.37
C ILE A 33 7.00 7.59 19.63
N GLU A 34 5.86 8.28 19.59
CA GLU A 34 5.29 8.98 20.76
C GLU A 34 4.86 8.00 21.87
N ARG A 35 4.24 6.87 21.53
CA ARG A 35 3.92 5.80 22.51
C ARG A 35 5.15 5.24 23.20
N ALA A 36 6.28 5.23 22.51
CA ALA A 36 7.56 4.82 23.10
C ALA A 36 8.18 5.88 24.04
N GLY A 37 7.54 7.03 24.22
CA GLY A 37 8.01 8.13 25.07
C GLY A 37 9.03 9.06 24.41
N LEU A 38 9.26 8.92 23.10
CA LEU A 38 10.11 9.81 22.31
C LEU A 38 9.28 10.98 21.74
N ARG A 39 9.94 12.08 21.42
CA ARG A 39 9.28 13.25 20.83
C ARG A 39 9.27 13.14 19.32
N ALA A 40 8.11 12.91 18.72
CA ALA A 40 7.92 12.95 17.27
C ALA A 40 7.29 14.26 16.79
N ARG A 41 7.64 14.68 15.59
CA ARG A 41 6.88 15.70 14.80
C ARG A 41 6.85 15.30 13.35
N ILE A 42 5.71 15.59 12.73
CA ILE A 42 5.50 15.36 11.30
C ILE A 42 5.76 16.67 10.55
N PHE A 43 6.55 16.57 9.49
CA PHE A 43 6.86 17.67 8.57
C PHE A 43 6.51 17.27 7.13
N SER A 44 5.92 18.17 6.39
CA SER A 44 5.56 17.90 5.00
C SER A 44 5.80 19.12 4.10
N GLY A 45 6.06 18.83 2.82
CA GLY A 45 6.08 19.86 1.78
C GLY A 45 4.70 20.46 1.52
N SER A 46 3.65 19.61 1.61
CA SER A 46 2.24 20.00 1.53
C SER A 46 1.36 18.99 2.24
N SER A 47 0.14 19.38 2.62
CA SER A 47 -0.80 18.49 3.31
C SER A 47 -2.25 18.90 3.03
N ASP A 48 -3.10 17.89 2.78
CA ASP A 48 -4.56 18.03 2.70
C ASP A 48 -5.23 17.60 4.03
N LEU A 49 -4.44 17.17 5.03
CA LEU A 49 -4.96 16.77 6.33
C LEU A 49 -5.32 17.99 7.16
N THR A 50 -6.53 17.99 7.72
CA THR A 50 -7.04 19.07 8.58
C THR A 50 -7.05 18.72 10.06
N ALA A 51 -7.06 17.43 10.40
CA ALA A 51 -7.19 16.93 11.76
C ALA A 51 -5.84 16.58 12.44
N THR A 52 -4.73 16.66 11.72
CA THR A 52 -3.40 16.32 12.22
C THR A 52 -2.51 17.54 12.16
N GLU A 53 -1.74 17.80 13.23
CA GLU A 53 -0.73 18.83 13.23
C GLU A 53 0.42 18.44 12.30
N VAL A 54 0.59 19.19 11.20
CA VAL A 54 1.65 19.03 10.23
C VAL A 54 2.48 20.29 10.19
N ASN A 55 3.77 20.15 10.46
CA ASN A 55 4.68 21.29 10.51
C ASN A 55 5.30 21.55 9.12
N SER A 56 5.67 22.79 8.87
CA SER A 56 6.41 23.15 7.67
C SER A 56 7.83 22.59 7.69
N ILE A 57 8.31 22.08 6.56
CA ILE A 57 9.71 21.63 6.42
C ILE A 57 10.73 22.73 6.77
N ARG A 58 10.34 24.00 6.70
CA ARG A 58 11.19 25.15 7.07
C ARG A 58 11.53 25.19 8.57
N GLU A 59 10.68 24.59 9.41
CA GLU A 59 10.82 24.57 10.88
C GLU A 59 11.66 23.38 11.38
N ILE A 60 12.10 22.51 10.46
CA ILE A 60 12.75 21.25 10.83
C ILE A 60 14.08 21.47 11.55
N LYS A 61 14.85 22.49 11.15
CA LYS A 61 16.14 22.83 11.78
C LYS A 61 15.99 23.41 13.18
N ASP A 62 14.83 24.00 13.50
CA ASP A 62 14.50 24.47 14.84
C ASP A 62 14.10 23.29 15.76
N PHE A 63 13.62 22.21 15.17
CA PHE A 63 13.23 20.99 15.88
C PHE A 63 14.41 20.03 16.07
N LEU A 64 15.23 19.79 15.05
CA LEU A 64 16.42 18.93 15.10
C LEU A 64 17.64 19.78 15.42
N THR A 65 18.14 19.70 16.67
CA THR A 65 19.17 20.62 17.19
C THR A 65 20.44 19.95 17.69
N ASN A 66 20.51 18.60 17.66
CA ASN A 66 21.69 17.88 18.10
C ASN A 66 21.83 16.52 17.39
N GLU A 67 23.01 15.90 17.54
CA GLU A 67 23.36 14.63 16.91
C GLU A 67 22.52 13.43 17.38
N ALA A 68 21.89 13.50 18.56
CA ALA A 68 20.98 12.49 19.07
C ALA A 68 19.54 12.63 18.55
N ASP A 69 19.27 13.61 17.70
CA ASP A 69 18.00 13.70 16.96
C ASP A 69 18.05 12.83 15.69
N LEU A 70 16.90 12.49 15.14
CA LEU A 70 16.77 11.66 13.94
C LEU A 70 15.79 12.29 12.95
N LEU A 71 16.18 12.36 11.69
CA LEU A 71 15.31 12.64 10.58
C LEU A 71 14.97 11.34 9.86
N ILE A 72 13.67 11.00 9.73
CA ILE A 72 13.19 9.88 8.91
C ILE A 72 12.45 10.46 7.71
N TYR A 73 13.04 10.29 6.51
CA TYR A 73 12.43 10.76 5.27
C TYR A 73 11.69 9.62 4.55
N HIS A 74 10.36 9.75 4.42
CA HIS A 74 9.50 8.85 3.67
C HIS A 74 9.61 9.14 2.18
N TYR A 75 10.31 8.29 1.45
CA TYR A 75 10.61 8.43 0.04
C TYR A 75 9.72 7.53 -0.81
N SER A 76 8.86 8.12 -1.64
CA SER A 76 7.91 7.44 -2.53
C SER A 76 7.83 8.03 -3.94
N ILE A 77 8.38 9.24 -4.13
CA ILE A 77 8.36 9.98 -5.40
C ILE A 77 9.50 10.99 -5.41
N GLY A 78 9.96 11.43 -6.59
CA GLY A 78 11.00 12.44 -6.72
C GLY A 78 10.63 13.76 -6.03
N TRP A 79 11.49 14.20 -5.09
CA TRP A 79 11.30 15.42 -4.33
C TRP A 79 12.63 16.04 -3.89
N ASN A 80 13.15 16.95 -4.71
CA ASN A 80 14.47 17.58 -4.50
C ASN A 80 14.66 18.18 -3.10
N GLN A 81 13.60 18.78 -2.52
CA GLN A 81 13.68 19.37 -1.16
C GLN A 81 13.96 18.31 -0.08
N GLY A 82 13.46 17.09 -0.24
CA GLY A 82 13.74 15.97 0.68
C GLY A 82 15.22 15.58 0.64
N LEU A 83 15.81 15.49 -0.54
CA LEU A 83 17.22 15.18 -0.73
C LEU A 83 18.13 16.32 -0.21
N GLU A 84 17.78 17.57 -0.47
CA GLU A 84 18.47 18.75 0.08
C GLU A 84 18.39 18.75 1.62
N LEU A 85 17.25 18.39 2.18
CA LEU A 85 17.06 18.31 3.62
C LEU A 85 17.98 17.27 4.25
N LEU A 86 18.04 16.04 3.70
CA LEU A 86 18.96 14.99 4.14
C LEU A 86 20.42 15.47 4.19
N ARG A 87 20.84 16.25 3.20
CA ARG A 87 22.20 16.78 3.09
C ARG A 87 22.49 17.96 4.02
N SER A 88 21.45 18.61 4.56
CA SER A 88 21.57 19.87 5.30
C SER A 88 21.43 19.74 6.81
N VAL A 89 21.01 18.58 7.34
CA VAL A 89 20.90 18.33 8.77
C VAL A 89 22.21 17.73 9.31
N GLU A 90 22.52 18.07 10.57
CA GLU A 90 23.72 17.56 11.28
C GLU A 90 23.38 16.41 12.22
N CYS A 91 22.09 16.02 12.30
CA CYS A 91 21.62 14.89 13.09
C CYS A 91 21.66 13.57 12.26
N ARG A 92 21.31 12.47 12.90
CA ARG A 92 21.16 11.16 12.26
C ARG A 92 20.05 11.17 11.22
N THR A 93 20.20 10.34 10.19
CA THR A 93 19.26 10.28 9.08
C THR A 93 18.84 8.85 8.78
N ALA A 94 17.57 8.68 8.46
CA ALA A 94 16.97 7.45 7.98
C ALA A 94 16.11 7.71 6.75
N ILE A 95 16.10 6.74 5.85
CA ILE A 95 15.13 6.68 4.74
C ILE A 95 14.07 5.63 5.05
N LYS A 96 12.79 5.96 4.83
CA LYS A 96 11.71 5.00 4.71
C LYS A 96 11.29 4.94 3.24
N TYR A 97 11.70 3.87 2.55
CA TYR A 97 11.49 3.70 1.11
C TYR A 97 10.22 2.92 0.80
N HIS A 98 9.24 3.60 0.18
CA HIS A 98 7.92 3.06 -0.19
C HIS A 98 7.86 2.51 -1.62
N ASN A 99 8.96 2.51 -2.33
CA ASN A 99 9.08 2.29 -3.76
C ASN A 99 8.64 3.50 -4.61
N VAL A 100 9.15 3.54 -5.82
CA VAL A 100 8.74 4.50 -6.85
C VAL A 100 8.22 3.73 -8.06
N THR A 101 6.95 3.94 -8.40
CA THR A 101 6.33 3.29 -9.55
C THR A 101 7.11 3.57 -10.84
N PRO A 102 7.39 2.58 -11.71
CA PRO A 102 8.03 2.81 -12.98
C PRO A 102 7.27 3.82 -13.84
N PRO A 103 7.94 4.82 -14.43
CA PRO A 103 7.29 5.90 -15.18
C PRO A 103 6.55 5.41 -16.42
N GLU A 104 6.91 4.23 -16.94
CA GLU A 104 6.32 3.60 -18.13
C GLU A 104 4.81 3.40 -18.01
N PHE A 105 4.31 3.17 -16.81
CA PHE A 105 2.86 3.03 -16.55
C PHE A 105 2.07 4.31 -16.82
N PHE A 106 2.71 5.46 -16.82
CA PHE A 106 2.05 6.76 -16.95
C PHE A 106 2.21 7.40 -18.33
N ILE A 107 2.96 6.76 -19.25
CA ILE A 107 3.18 7.28 -20.61
C ILE A 107 1.85 7.44 -21.34
N GLY A 108 1.59 8.65 -21.84
CA GLY A 108 0.36 8.99 -22.56
C GLY A 108 -0.90 9.10 -21.68
N ILE A 109 -0.77 8.95 -20.36
CA ILE A 109 -1.87 9.03 -19.40
C ILE A 109 -1.71 10.26 -18.50
N SER A 110 -0.55 10.42 -17.84
CA SER A 110 -0.29 11.53 -16.94
C SER A 110 1.18 11.97 -17.01
N PRO A 111 1.48 13.03 -17.77
CA PRO A 111 2.85 13.55 -17.89
C PRO A 111 3.47 13.95 -16.54
N TRP A 112 2.65 14.44 -15.61
CA TRP A 112 3.13 14.81 -14.27
C TRP A 112 3.62 13.58 -13.48
N HIS A 113 2.84 12.48 -13.47
CA HIS A 113 3.25 11.26 -12.79
C HIS A 113 4.44 10.59 -13.49
N GLU A 114 4.46 10.59 -14.82
CA GLU A 114 5.59 10.08 -15.60
C GLU A 114 6.89 10.79 -15.23
N GLU A 115 6.88 12.13 -15.24
CA GLU A 115 8.05 12.94 -14.91
C GLU A 115 8.51 12.72 -13.46
N ARG A 116 7.56 12.78 -12.49
CA ARG A 116 7.86 12.61 -11.08
C ARG A 116 8.37 11.21 -10.74
N CYS A 117 7.80 10.19 -11.32
CA CYS A 117 8.27 8.81 -11.13
C CYS A 117 9.63 8.62 -11.80
N ARG A 118 9.86 9.19 -12.99
CA ARG A 118 11.17 9.17 -13.65
C ARG A 118 12.23 9.85 -12.80
N ALA A 119 11.95 11.05 -12.28
CA ALA A 119 12.84 11.75 -11.37
C ALA A 119 13.11 10.92 -10.11
N GLY A 120 12.06 10.35 -9.50
CA GLY A 120 12.22 9.51 -8.31
C GLY A 120 13.06 8.25 -8.56
N ARG A 121 12.87 7.56 -9.68
CA ARG A 121 13.74 6.41 -10.02
C ARG A 121 15.19 6.85 -10.27
N PHE A 122 15.41 8.01 -10.82
CA PHE A 122 16.76 8.55 -11.00
C PHE A 122 17.39 8.98 -9.66
N GLU A 123 16.63 9.66 -8.79
CA GLU A 123 17.06 10.08 -7.46
C GLU A 123 17.37 8.91 -6.52
N LEU A 124 16.84 7.71 -6.78
CA LEU A 124 17.03 6.53 -5.91
C LEU A 124 18.51 6.24 -5.66
N ARG A 125 19.35 6.39 -6.69
CA ARG A 125 20.79 6.26 -6.55
C ARG A 125 21.40 7.31 -5.60
N GLU A 126 20.95 8.55 -5.69
CA GLU A 126 21.42 9.62 -4.80
C GLU A 126 20.96 9.40 -3.36
N ILE A 127 19.72 8.90 -3.18
CA ILE A 127 19.16 8.48 -1.89
C ILE A 127 20.00 7.34 -1.29
N ALA A 128 20.33 6.32 -2.08
CA ALA A 128 21.16 5.19 -1.64
C ALA A 128 22.56 5.62 -1.20
N HIS A 129 23.11 6.67 -1.80
CA HIS A 129 24.44 7.22 -1.49
C HIS A 129 24.39 8.46 -0.58
N ALA A 130 23.24 8.81 -0.03
CA ALA A 130 23.11 9.96 0.88
C ALA A 130 23.85 9.81 2.21
N GLY A 131 24.36 8.62 2.51
CA GLY A 131 25.13 8.35 3.73
C GLY A 131 24.26 8.19 4.99
N CYS A 132 22.98 7.85 4.81
CA CYS A 132 22.06 7.66 5.93
C CYS A 132 22.55 6.56 6.89
N ASP A 133 22.20 6.70 8.17
CA ASP A 133 22.52 5.73 9.22
C ASP A 133 21.78 4.42 8.98
N ILE A 134 20.51 4.48 8.53
CA ILE A 134 19.66 3.31 8.25
C ILE A 134 18.68 3.57 7.12
N TYR A 135 18.32 2.49 6.41
CA TYR A 135 17.31 2.44 5.38
C TYR A 135 16.20 1.47 5.76
N LEU A 136 14.99 1.96 5.94
CA LEU A 136 13.79 1.19 6.23
C LEU A 136 13.02 0.98 4.92
N THR A 137 12.57 -0.23 4.66
CA THR A 137 11.86 -0.57 3.40
C THR A 137 10.57 -1.28 3.70
N ASP A 138 9.53 -1.09 2.89
CA ASP A 138 8.22 -1.70 3.12
C ASP A 138 8.24 -3.23 2.91
N SER A 139 9.17 -3.72 2.09
CA SER A 139 9.26 -5.13 1.69
C SER A 139 10.69 -5.53 1.30
N GLU A 140 10.94 -6.83 1.17
CA GLU A 140 12.20 -7.35 0.61
C GLU A 140 12.40 -6.93 -0.86
N TYR A 141 11.33 -6.70 -1.61
CA TYR A 141 11.40 -6.16 -2.96
C TYR A 141 12.01 -4.74 -2.95
N ASN A 142 11.50 -3.87 -2.09
CA ASN A 142 12.04 -2.52 -1.91
C ASN A 142 13.47 -2.53 -1.36
N ARG A 143 13.76 -3.47 -0.44
CA ARG A 143 15.12 -3.65 0.09
C ARG A 143 16.09 -4.02 -1.02
N THR A 144 15.70 -4.93 -1.91
CA THR A 144 16.50 -5.32 -3.06
C THR A 144 16.79 -4.16 -4.00
N ASP A 145 15.82 -3.27 -4.25
CA ASP A 145 16.03 -2.05 -5.03
C ASP A 145 17.18 -1.20 -4.46
N LEU A 146 17.19 -0.97 -3.14
CA LEU A 146 18.24 -0.18 -2.47
C LEU A 146 19.60 -0.89 -2.47
N LEU A 147 19.63 -2.21 -2.28
CA LEU A 147 20.87 -2.97 -2.34
C LEU A 147 21.51 -2.94 -3.74
N LEU A 148 20.68 -2.98 -4.79
CA LEU A 148 21.14 -2.86 -6.18
C LEU A 148 21.74 -1.47 -6.47
N GLU A 149 21.26 -0.43 -5.77
CA GLU A 149 21.82 0.93 -5.84
C GLU A 149 23.03 1.12 -4.91
N GLY A 150 23.46 0.10 -4.17
CA GLY A 150 24.70 0.10 -3.40
C GLY A 150 24.57 0.35 -1.90
N VAL A 151 23.35 0.35 -1.34
CA VAL A 151 23.16 0.37 0.12
C VAL A 151 23.72 -0.90 0.73
N ALA A 152 24.48 -0.79 1.82
CA ALA A 152 25.02 -1.92 2.53
C ALA A 152 23.92 -2.76 3.19
N GLU A 153 24.07 -4.08 3.18
CA GLU A 153 23.02 -5.02 3.61
C GLU A 153 22.64 -4.84 5.09
N ASP A 154 23.61 -4.55 5.94
CA ASP A 154 23.47 -4.31 7.38
C ASP A 154 22.79 -2.98 7.71
N LYS A 155 22.75 -2.05 6.74
CA LYS A 155 22.04 -0.76 6.87
C LYS A 155 20.59 -0.81 6.37
N ALA A 156 20.15 -1.86 5.67
CA ALA A 156 18.82 -1.95 5.10
C ALA A 156 17.94 -2.96 5.85
N SER A 157 16.87 -2.47 6.47
CA SER A 157 15.92 -3.28 7.26
C SER A 157 14.52 -3.22 6.65
N VAL A 158 13.80 -4.35 6.65
CA VAL A 158 12.38 -4.38 6.27
C VAL A 158 11.53 -4.01 7.45
N VAL A 159 10.76 -2.95 7.31
CA VAL A 159 9.73 -2.50 8.25
C VAL A 159 8.47 -2.25 7.43
N PRO A 160 7.48 -3.16 7.44
CA PRO A 160 6.23 -2.96 6.72
C PRO A 160 5.58 -1.62 7.08
N PRO A 161 4.75 -1.03 6.19
CA PRO A 161 4.13 0.26 6.48
C PRO A 161 3.05 0.12 7.56
N PHE A 162 2.97 1.10 8.46
CA PHE A 162 1.83 1.25 9.36
C PHE A 162 0.55 1.50 8.55
N HIS A 163 -0.57 1.01 9.06
CA HIS A 163 -1.86 1.06 8.40
C HIS A 163 -3.00 1.29 9.39
N HIS A 164 -4.22 1.45 8.88
CA HIS A 164 -5.41 1.73 9.69
C HIS A 164 -6.31 0.50 9.93
N ILE A 165 -5.80 -0.72 9.74
CA ILE A 165 -6.59 -1.98 9.87
C ILE A 165 -7.23 -2.10 11.26
N ASP A 166 -6.52 -1.76 12.35
CA ASP A 166 -7.07 -1.81 13.71
C ASP A 166 -8.34 -0.94 13.82
N ARG A 167 -8.33 0.24 13.16
CA ARG A 167 -9.50 1.11 13.08
C ARG A 167 -10.59 0.45 12.24
N LEU A 168 -10.25 -0.07 11.06
CA LEU A 168 -11.20 -0.74 10.17
C LEU A 168 -11.88 -1.93 10.87
N GLU A 169 -11.14 -2.73 11.63
CA GLU A 169 -11.67 -3.85 12.41
C GLU A 169 -12.63 -3.40 13.51
N SER A 170 -12.36 -2.28 14.16
CA SER A 170 -13.17 -1.76 15.28
C SER A 170 -14.46 -1.07 14.85
N LEU A 171 -14.55 -0.59 13.61
CA LEU A 171 -15.73 0.11 13.10
C LEU A 171 -16.89 -0.85 12.80
N GLU A 172 -18.12 -0.35 12.84
CA GLU A 172 -19.28 -1.06 12.28
C GLU A 172 -19.30 -0.89 10.75
N ALA A 173 -19.70 -1.95 10.05
CA ALA A 173 -19.87 -1.88 8.61
C ALA A 173 -21.11 -1.05 8.23
N ASP A 174 -21.05 -0.39 7.08
CA ASP A 174 -22.18 0.37 6.57
C ASP A 174 -23.37 -0.54 6.25
N LEU A 175 -24.50 -0.31 6.94
CA LEU A 175 -25.70 -1.13 6.79
C LEU A 175 -26.38 -0.94 5.44
N GLN A 176 -26.29 0.25 4.84
CA GLN A 176 -26.93 0.52 3.54
C GLN A 176 -26.20 -0.24 2.42
N VAL A 177 -24.88 -0.28 2.48
CA VAL A 177 -24.06 -1.08 1.56
C VAL A 177 -24.33 -2.58 1.74
N LEU A 178 -24.41 -3.05 3.00
CA LEU A 178 -24.75 -4.43 3.30
C LEU A 178 -26.12 -4.82 2.76
N ASP A 179 -27.15 -4.01 3.02
CA ASP A 179 -28.53 -4.29 2.58
C ASP A 179 -28.66 -4.27 1.05
N LYS A 180 -27.95 -3.33 0.39
CA LYS A 180 -27.95 -3.22 -1.07
C LYS A 180 -27.38 -4.43 -1.79
N TYR A 181 -26.31 -5.02 -1.24
CA TYR A 181 -25.51 -6.03 -1.95
C TYR A 181 -25.55 -7.44 -1.34
N ARG A 182 -26.33 -7.64 -0.26
CA ARG A 182 -26.57 -8.98 0.32
C ARG A 182 -27.67 -9.73 -0.45
N ASP A 183 -27.48 -9.87 -1.73
CA ASP A 183 -28.43 -10.46 -2.69
C ASP A 183 -28.09 -11.91 -3.08
N GLY A 184 -27.07 -12.49 -2.49
CA GLY A 184 -26.62 -13.89 -2.74
C GLY A 184 -25.64 -14.03 -3.90
N ARG A 185 -25.31 -12.97 -4.61
CA ARG A 185 -24.29 -13.01 -5.67
C ARG A 185 -22.89 -13.25 -5.09
N ALA A 186 -22.06 -13.93 -5.86
CA ALA A 186 -20.65 -14.08 -5.54
C ALA A 186 -19.91 -12.77 -5.83
N ASN A 187 -19.41 -12.10 -4.79
CA ASN A 187 -18.71 -10.84 -4.93
C ASN A 187 -17.19 -11.04 -4.92
N ILE A 188 -16.51 -10.50 -5.90
CA ILE A 188 -15.05 -10.38 -5.99
C ILE A 188 -14.68 -8.95 -5.70
N LEU A 189 -13.69 -8.71 -4.83
CA LEU A 189 -13.30 -7.37 -4.38
C LEU A 189 -11.89 -7.03 -4.83
N MET A 190 -11.72 -5.85 -5.40
CA MET A 190 -10.44 -5.17 -5.57
C MET A 190 -10.49 -3.84 -4.82
N VAL A 191 -9.46 -3.53 -4.04
CA VAL A 191 -9.29 -2.26 -3.34
C VAL A 191 -7.98 -1.60 -3.76
N GLY A 192 -8.05 -0.33 -4.09
CA GLY A 192 -6.91 0.50 -4.46
C GLY A 192 -7.28 1.60 -5.45
N ARG A 193 -6.49 2.66 -5.51
CA ARG A 193 -6.70 3.75 -6.47
C ARG A 193 -6.82 3.20 -7.90
N VAL A 194 -7.70 3.78 -8.70
CA VAL A 194 -7.80 3.44 -10.12
C VAL A 194 -6.62 4.09 -10.85
N ALA A 195 -5.55 3.31 -11.02
CA ALA A 195 -4.29 3.77 -11.61
C ALA A 195 -3.70 2.70 -12.56
N PRO A 196 -2.93 3.11 -13.59
CA PRO A 196 -2.50 2.21 -14.67
C PRO A 196 -1.74 0.96 -14.20
N HIS A 197 -0.87 1.09 -13.21
CA HIS A 197 -0.06 -0.02 -12.66
C HIS A 197 -0.85 -1.04 -11.83
N LYS A 198 -2.14 -0.80 -11.58
CA LYS A 198 -2.99 -1.68 -10.76
C LYS A 198 -3.62 -2.86 -11.53
N GLY A 199 -3.40 -2.94 -12.86
CA GLY A 199 -3.77 -4.10 -13.66
C GLY A 199 -5.28 -4.34 -13.79
N HIS A 200 -6.11 -3.30 -13.68
CA HIS A 200 -7.57 -3.41 -13.80
C HIS A 200 -8.04 -4.08 -15.09
N PRO A 201 -7.44 -3.82 -16.29
CA PRO A 201 -7.87 -4.48 -17.51
C PRO A 201 -7.79 -6.00 -17.42
N PHE A 202 -6.69 -6.51 -16.88
CA PHE A 202 -6.50 -7.95 -16.69
C PHE A 202 -7.51 -8.55 -15.70
N LEU A 203 -7.80 -7.84 -14.59
CA LEU A 203 -8.79 -8.28 -13.61
C LEU A 203 -10.20 -8.28 -14.19
N ILE A 204 -10.58 -7.24 -14.96
CA ILE A 204 -11.89 -7.17 -15.64
C ILE A 204 -12.02 -8.32 -16.64
N GLU A 205 -10.97 -8.61 -17.41
CA GLU A 205 -10.96 -9.73 -18.35
C GLU A 205 -11.15 -11.09 -17.65
N ALA A 206 -10.42 -11.29 -16.54
CA ALA A 206 -10.56 -12.50 -15.73
C ALA A 206 -11.95 -12.63 -15.09
N PHE A 207 -12.51 -11.51 -14.60
CA PHE A 207 -13.87 -11.49 -14.08
C PHE A 207 -14.91 -11.78 -15.16
N ALA A 208 -14.78 -11.18 -16.34
CA ALA A 208 -15.70 -11.41 -17.46
C ALA A 208 -15.68 -12.88 -17.92
N ASP A 209 -14.51 -13.54 -17.90
CA ASP A 209 -14.42 -14.98 -18.18
C ASP A 209 -15.12 -15.81 -17.09
N TYR A 210 -14.88 -15.49 -15.80
CA TYR A 210 -15.55 -16.12 -14.67
C TYR A 210 -17.07 -15.93 -14.73
N HIS A 211 -17.54 -14.72 -14.93
CA HIS A 211 -18.97 -14.37 -14.98
C HIS A 211 -19.70 -15.14 -16.07
N ARG A 212 -19.17 -15.17 -17.30
CA ARG A 212 -19.78 -15.84 -18.44
C ARG A 212 -19.72 -17.37 -18.40
N ASN A 213 -18.60 -17.93 -17.92
CA ASN A 213 -18.33 -19.35 -18.11
C ASN A 213 -18.53 -20.18 -16.83
N HIS A 214 -18.58 -19.53 -15.63
CA HIS A 214 -18.66 -20.23 -14.35
C HIS A 214 -19.85 -19.80 -13.49
N ASN A 215 -20.05 -18.49 -13.29
CA ASN A 215 -21.10 -18.00 -12.41
C ASN A 215 -21.67 -16.63 -12.87
N PRO A 216 -22.80 -16.62 -13.62
CA PRO A 216 -23.45 -15.37 -14.03
C PRO A 216 -24.03 -14.58 -12.85
N ASP A 217 -24.28 -15.22 -11.70
CA ASP A 217 -24.68 -14.53 -10.47
C ASP A 217 -23.44 -14.06 -9.68
N SER A 218 -22.60 -13.28 -10.34
CA SER A 218 -21.38 -12.74 -9.73
C SER A 218 -21.24 -11.25 -9.95
N ARG A 219 -20.36 -10.62 -9.16
CA ARG A 219 -20.09 -9.18 -9.20
C ARG A 219 -18.63 -8.90 -8.87
N LEU A 220 -18.04 -7.93 -9.57
CA LEU A 220 -16.73 -7.37 -9.27
C LEU A 220 -16.90 -5.96 -8.68
N PHE A 221 -16.47 -5.77 -7.44
CA PHE A 221 -16.31 -4.45 -6.84
C PHE A 221 -14.89 -3.92 -7.08
N ILE A 222 -14.80 -2.72 -7.64
CA ILE A 222 -13.55 -1.94 -7.76
C ILE A 222 -13.73 -0.73 -6.85
N VAL A 223 -13.10 -0.79 -5.67
CA VAL A 223 -13.21 0.24 -4.62
C VAL A 223 -11.92 1.04 -4.58
N GLY A 224 -12.00 2.32 -4.83
CA GLY A 224 -10.86 3.23 -4.76
C GLY A 224 -11.04 4.49 -5.58
N LYS A 225 -10.32 5.51 -5.17
CA LYS A 225 -10.39 6.83 -5.78
C LYS A 225 -10.01 6.80 -7.26
N GLU A 226 -10.83 7.43 -8.08
CA GLU A 226 -10.50 7.81 -9.46
C GLU A 226 -9.92 9.23 -9.43
N GLU A 227 -8.64 9.35 -9.73
CA GLU A 227 -7.97 10.66 -9.76
C GLU A 227 -8.22 11.35 -11.10
N GLU A 228 -8.38 12.67 -11.09
CA GLU A 228 -8.56 13.48 -12.29
C GLU A 228 -7.44 13.24 -13.32
N ALA A 229 -6.22 13.06 -12.83
CA ALA A 229 -5.05 12.78 -13.66
C ALA A 229 -5.13 11.45 -14.44
N PHE A 230 -6.04 10.53 -14.05
CA PHE A 230 -6.22 9.21 -14.65
C PHE A 230 -7.61 9.00 -15.26
N LEU A 231 -8.42 10.05 -15.41
CA LEU A 231 -9.76 9.93 -16.02
C LEU A 231 -9.76 9.23 -17.39
N PRO A 232 -8.82 9.51 -18.32
CA PRO A 232 -8.78 8.78 -19.59
C PRO A 232 -8.55 7.27 -19.42
N TYR A 233 -7.81 6.87 -18.40
CA TYR A 233 -7.63 5.46 -18.05
C TYR A 233 -8.93 4.86 -17.48
N SER A 234 -9.61 5.56 -16.58
CA SER A 234 -10.90 5.11 -16.02
C SER A 234 -11.99 4.98 -17.09
N GLU A 235 -12.06 5.90 -18.04
CA GLU A 235 -12.97 5.82 -19.19
C GLU A 235 -12.69 4.58 -20.04
N ARG A 236 -11.41 4.32 -20.32
CA ARG A 236 -11.00 3.11 -21.05
C ARG A 236 -11.39 1.81 -20.31
N LEU A 237 -11.33 1.78 -18.98
CA LEU A 237 -11.79 0.62 -18.22
C LEU A 237 -13.29 0.36 -18.43
N ARG A 238 -14.12 1.42 -18.45
CA ARG A 238 -15.57 1.29 -18.73
C ARG A 238 -15.84 0.81 -20.15
N GLU A 239 -15.06 1.26 -21.12
CA GLU A 239 -15.12 0.73 -22.50
C GLU A 239 -14.78 -0.77 -22.54
N ILE A 240 -13.74 -1.21 -21.82
CA ILE A 240 -13.39 -2.63 -21.73
C ILE A 240 -14.55 -3.43 -21.13
N VAL A 241 -15.19 -2.94 -20.06
CA VAL A 241 -16.35 -3.59 -19.46
C VAL A 241 -17.48 -3.73 -20.47
N SER A 242 -17.86 -2.67 -21.21
CA SER A 242 -18.95 -2.72 -22.19
C SER A 242 -18.67 -3.66 -23.37
N ILE A 243 -17.40 -3.83 -23.74
CA ILE A 243 -16.99 -4.81 -24.77
C ILE A 243 -17.04 -6.24 -24.24
N MET A 244 -16.57 -6.42 -23.01
CA MET A 244 -16.43 -7.75 -22.41
C MET A 244 -17.75 -8.29 -21.85
N LEU A 245 -18.62 -7.44 -21.36
CA LEU A 245 -19.88 -7.79 -20.69
C LEU A 245 -21.04 -6.96 -21.27
N PRO A 246 -21.32 -7.06 -22.58
CA PRO A 246 -22.42 -6.33 -23.18
C PRO A 246 -23.74 -6.74 -22.51
N ASP A 247 -24.57 -5.77 -22.15
CA ASP A 247 -25.85 -5.92 -21.44
C ASP A 247 -25.72 -6.37 -19.95
N GLU A 248 -24.49 -6.51 -19.43
CA GLU A 248 -24.21 -6.95 -18.05
C GLU A 248 -23.15 -6.07 -17.37
N GLU A 249 -22.98 -4.82 -17.84
CA GLU A 249 -21.95 -3.88 -17.33
C GLU A 249 -22.10 -3.58 -15.83
N GLU A 250 -23.33 -3.67 -15.29
CA GLU A 250 -23.60 -3.47 -13.87
C GLU A 250 -23.01 -4.58 -12.97
N SER A 251 -22.54 -5.69 -13.55
CA SER A 251 -21.82 -6.71 -12.80
C SER A 251 -20.39 -6.26 -12.41
N VAL A 252 -19.86 -5.19 -13.03
CA VAL A 252 -18.62 -4.53 -12.63
C VAL A 252 -18.95 -3.16 -12.02
N CYS A 253 -18.81 -3.06 -10.71
CA CYS A 253 -19.15 -1.87 -9.95
C CYS A 253 -17.90 -1.03 -9.63
N PHE A 254 -17.73 0.10 -10.32
CA PHE A 254 -16.76 1.13 -9.95
C PHE A 254 -17.35 1.96 -8.81
N ILE A 255 -16.89 1.72 -7.58
CA ILE A 255 -17.46 2.33 -6.38
C ILE A 255 -16.93 3.75 -6.16
N GLY A 256 -15.70 4.02 -6.62
CA GLY A 256 -15.00 5.25 -6.26
C GLY A 256 -14.42 5.20 -4.84
N GLU A 257 -14.26 6.38 -4.23
CA GLU A 257 -13.76 6.50 -2.86
C GLU A 257 -14.84 6.06 -1.86
N ALA A 258 -14.51 5.11 -0.99
CA ALA A 258 -15.38 4.61 0.06
C ALA A 258 -14.90 5.09 1.45
N SER A 259 -15.82 5.39 2.35
CA SER A 259 -15.51 5.57 3.76
C SER A 259 -15.04 4.24 4.40
N ASP A 260 -14.41 4.31 5.57
CA ASP A 260 -13.95 3.10 6.28
C ASP A 260 -15.14 2.16 6.63
N HIS A 261 -16.34 2.69 6.92
CA HIS A 261 -17.54 1.91 7.17
C HIS A 261 -18.03 1.16 5.91
N GLU A 262 -18.05 1.84 4.77
CA GLU A 262 -18.39 1.25 3.48
C GLU A 262 -17.33 0.25 3.03
N LEU A 263 -16.04 0.59 3.17
CA LEU A 263 -14.93 -0.30 2.83
C LEU A 263 -15.01 -1.62 3.61
N LYS A 264 -15.29 -1.54 4.93
CA LYS A 264 -15.54 -2.73 5.74
C LYS A 264 -16.72 -3.56 5.23
N ALA A 265 -17.81 -2.91 4.81
CA ALA A 265 -18.96 -3.61 4.25
C ALA A 265 -18.59 -4.36 2.95
N TYR A 266 -17.80 -3.77 2.06
CA TYR A 266 -17.32 -4.44 0.85
C TYR A 266 -16.42 -5.65 1.17
N TYR A 267 -15.52 -5.56 2.15
CA TYR A 267 -14.75 -6.72 2.59
C TYR A 267 -15.65 -7.85 3.12
N LEU A 268 -16.67 -7.52 3.94
CA LEU A 268 -17.59 -8.52 4.52
C LEU A 268 -18.55 -9.14 3.51
N LEU A 269 -18.88 -8.44 2.42
CA LEU A 269 -19.76 -8.91 1.35
C LEU A 269 -19.05 -9.82 0.35
N SER A 270 -17.71 -9.81 0.35
CA SER A 270 -16.94 -10.42 -0.72
C SER A 270 -16.55 -11.86 -0.38
N SER A 271 -16.52 -12.70 -1.41
CA SER A 271 -16.11 -14.10 -1.32
C SER A 271 -14.60 -14.27 -1.45
N ILE A 272 -13.96 -13.40 -2.23
CA ILE A 272 -12.51 -13.36 -2.46
C ILE A 272 -12.05 -11.92 -2.68
N PHE A 273 -10.80 -11.66 -2.34
CA PHE A 273 -10.07 -10.47 -2.73
C PHE A 273 -9.18 -10.79 -3.93
N ALA A 274 -9.25 -9.99 -4.98
CA ALA A 274 -8.47 -10.21 -6.19
C ALA A 274 -7.64 -8.96 -6.52
N ILE A 275 -6.36 -9.14 -6.83
CA ILE A 275 -5.50 -8.05 -7.26
C ILE A 275 -4.61 -8.49 -8.42
N ALA A 276 -4.51 -7.61 -9.43
CA ALA A 276 -3.75 -7.86 -10.64
C ALA A 276 -2.65 -6.82 -10.86
N SER A 277 -2.28 -6.08 -9.80
CA SER A 277 -1.26 -5.03 -9.88
C SER A 277 0.02 -5.53 -10.52
N GLU A 278 0.55 -4.73 -11.44
CA GLU A 278 1.82 -4.98 -12.13
C GLU A 278 3.01 -4.38 -11.37
N HIS A 279 2.72 -3.49 -10.41
CA HIS A 279 3.75 -2.91 -9.54
C HIS A 279 3.19 -2.51 -8.18
N GLU A 280 3.86 -2.97 -7.10
CA GLU A 280 3.55 -2.65 -5.70
C GLU A 280 4.83 -2.62 -4.85
N GLY A 281 4.91 -1.66 -3.94
CA GLY A 281 5.96 -1.64 -2.91
C GLY A 281 5.68 -2.58 -1.75
N PHE A 282 4.39 -2.81 -1.43
CA PHE A 282 3.93 -3.70 -0.35
C PHE A 282 2.54 -4.27 -0.60
N CYS A 283 1.57 -3.41 -0.91
CA CYS A 283 0.15 -3.69 -1.11
C CYS A 283 -0.66 -3.86 0.21
N VAL A 284 -0.93 -2.75 0.89
CA VAL A 284 -1.75 -2.72 2.11
C VAL A 284 -3.12 -3.41 1.94
N PRO A 285 -3.89 -3.24 0.83
CA PRO A 285 -5.18 -3.91 0.65
C PRO A 285 -5.14 -5.45 0.71
N VAL A 286 -4.01 -6.07 0.36
CA VAL A 286 -3.81 -7.51 0.55
C VAL A 286 -3.81 -7.87 2.04
N VAL A 287 -3.18 -7.04 2.86
CA VAL A 287 -3.10 -7.24 4.31
C VAL A 287 -4.46 -6.95 4.97
N GLU A 288 -5.20 -5.97 4.49
CA GLU A 288 -6.59 -5.70 4.89
C GLU A 288 -7.49 -6.90 4.60
N ALA A 289 -7.42 -7.47 3.40
CA ALA A 289 -8.17 -8.68 3.04
C ALA A 289 -7.82 -9.87 3.95
N MET A 290 -6.53 -10.02 4.28
CA MET A 290 -6.05 -11.06 5.19
C MET A 290 -6.61 -10.87 6.61
N SER A 291 -6.64 -9.65 7.15
CA SER A 291 -7.21 -9.37 8.48
C SER A 291 -8.70 -9.70 8.53
N MET A 292 -9.42 -9.47 7.45
CA MET A 292 -10.84 -9.79 7.29
C MET A 292 -11.11 -11.26 6.93
N LYS A 293 -10.08 -12.13 6.95
CA LYS A 293 -10.17 -13.57 6.59
C LYS A 293 -10.68 -13.81 5.17
N LEU A 294 -10.45 -12.85 4.27
CA LEU A 294 -10.86 -12.97 2.88
C LEU A 294 -9.74 -13.64 2.07
N PRO A 295 -10.02 -14.76 1.36
CA PRO A 295 -9.02 -15.40 0.51
C PRO A 295 -8.48 -14.45 -0.55
N VAL A 296 -7.16 -14.45 -0.76
CA VAL A 296 -6.47 -13.57 -1.69
C VAL A 296 -6.06 -14.33 -2.95
N VAL A 297 -6.42 -13.78 -4.11
CA VAL A 297 -5.94 -14.21 -5.43
C VAL A 297 -5.18 -13.05 -6.07
N ALA A 298 -3.95 -13.26 -6.47
CA ALA A 298 -3.11 -12.17 -6.96
C ALA A 298 -2.27 -12.59 -8.17
N TYR A 299 -1.97 -11.63 -9.05
CA TYR A 299 -0.89 -11.74 -10.02
C TYR A 299 0.47 -11.52 -9.34
N ALA A 300 1.45 -12.33 -9.72
CA ALA A 300 2.79 -12.28 -9.14
C ALA A 300 3.59 -11.11 -9.70
N SER A 301 3.58 -9.97 -9.02
CA SER A 301 4.43 -8.83 -9.40
C SER A 301 5.10 -8.23 -8.16
N SER A 302 6.30 -7.70 -8.33
CA SER A 302 7.03 -6.91 -7.35
C SER A 302 6.94 -7.45 -5.90
N ALA A 303 6.39 -6.72 -4.93
CA ALA A 303 6.29 -7.14 -3.53
C ALA A 303 5.16 -8.15 -3.24
N ILE A 304 4.16 -8.30 -4.11
CA ILE A 304 2.94 -9.10 -3.86
C ILE A 304 3.25 -10.54 -3.42
N PRO A 305 4.12 -11.32 -4.11
CA PRO A 305 4.42 -12.69 -3.70
C PRO A 305 5.00 -12.80 -2.28
N ALA A 306 5.83 -11.84 -1.88
CA ALA A 306 6.43 -11.81 -0.55
C ALA A 306 5.40 -11.41 0.52
N THR A 307 4.53 -10.44 0.23
CA THR A 307 3.44 -10.02 1.13
C THR A 307 2.47 -11.17 1.37
N ILE A 308 2.03 -11.87 0.33
CA ILE A 308 1.08 -12.99 0.43
C ILE A 308 1.75 -14.25 1.02
N GLY A 309 2.97 -14.57 0.61
CA GLY A 309 3.64 -15.80 1.00
C GLY A 309 2.84 -17.04 0.58
N LYS A 310 2.52 -17.92 1.55
CA LYS A 310 1.71 -19.13 1.33
C LYS A 310 0.24 -18.96 1.73
N ALA A 311 -0.19 -17.74 2.04
CA ALA A 311 -1.50 -17.45 2.59
C ALA A 311 -2.57 -17.11 1.54
N GLY A 312 -2.23 -17.11 0.26
CA GLY A 312 -3.14 -16.88 -0.85
C GLY A 312 -2.69 -17.61 -2.11
N VAL A 313 -3.39 -17.40 -3.20
CA VAL A 313 -3.05 -17.93 -4.53
C VAL A 313 -2.35 -16.85 -5.32
N VAL A 314 -1.09 -17.10 -5.70
CA VAL A 314 -0.26 -16.16 -6.47
C VAL A 314 0.01 -16.77 -7.85
N LEU A 315 -0.58 -16.17 -8.88
CA LEU A 315 -0.49 -16.62 -10.26
C LEU A 315 0.73 -15.98 -10.93
N LYS A 316 1.63 -16.79 -11.47
CA LYS A 316 2.84 -16.32 -12.15
C LYS A 316 2.62 -15.94 -13.61
N GLU A 317 1.55 -16.44 -14.20
CA GLU A 317 1.22 -16.20 -15.60
C GLU A 317 0.16 -15.11 -15.71
N HIS A 318 0.36 -14.21 -16.66
CA HIS A 318 -0.64 -13.20 -17.02
C HIS A 318 -1.72 -13.88 -17.90
N ASN A 319 -2.57 -14.68 -17.25
CA ASN A 319 -3.58 -15.52 -17.87
C ASN A 319 -4.93 -15.29 -17.20
N PRO A 320 -5.84 -14.49 -17.80
CA PRO A 320 -7.16 -14.17 -17.24
C PRO A 320 -8.00 -15.43 -16.97
N ARG A 321 -7.94 -16.42 -17.86
CA ARG A 321 -8.69 -17.67 -17.71
C ARG A 321 -8.20 -18.45 -16.47
N LEU A 322 -6.90 -18.55 -16.24
CA LEU A 322 -6.37 -19.20 -15.03
C LEU A 322 -6.84 -18.49 -13.75
N MET A 323 -6.93 -17.16 -13.80
CA MET A 323 -7.47 -16.38 -12.67
C MET A 323 -8.97 -16.65 -12.49
N ALA A 324 -9.76 -16.72 -13.56
CA ALA A 324 -11.18 -17.06 -13.54
C ALA A 324 -11.44 -18.47 -12.95
N GLU A 325 -10.68 -19.48 -13.37
CA GLU A 325 -10.73 -20.85 -12.83
C GLU A 325 -10.36 -20.88 -11.32
N THR A 326 -9.43 -20.01 -10.92
CA THR A 326 -9.04 -19.86 -9.50
C THR A 326 -10.18 -19.26 -8.69
N PHE A 327 -10.90 -18.26 -9.23
CA PHE A 327 -12.09 -17.70 -8.60
C PHE A 327 -13.15 -18.78 -8.41
N ASP A 328 -13.48 -19.52 -9.48
CA ASP A 328 -14.47 -20.58 -9.44
C ASP A 328 -14.13 -21.64 -8.39
N ARG A 329 -12.89 -22.09 -8.38
CA ARG A 329 -12.43 -23.10 -7.42
C ARG A 329 -12.56 -22.64 -5.98
N LEU A 330 -12.15 -21.41 -5.66
CA LEU A 330 -12.21 -20.87 -4.31
C LEU A 330 -13.66 -20.57 -3.86
N ILE A 331 -14.52 -20.12 -4.76
CA ILE A 331 -15.90 -19.73 -4.42
C ILE A 331 -16.77 -20.99 -4.24
N ARG A 332 -16.58 -22.04 -5.04
CA ARG A 332 -17.35 -23.28 -4.92
C ARG A 332 -16.90 -24.19 -3.78
N ASP A 333 -15.65 -24.17 -3.42
CA ASP A 333 -15.10 -25.01 -2.35
C ASP A 333 -14.98 -24.18 -1.06
N GLU A 334 -16.06 -24.18 -0.27
CA GLU A 334 -16.14 -23.44 1.00
C GLU A 334 -15.02 -23.84 1.97
N THR A 335 -14.64 -25.12 2.01
CA THR A 335 -13.55 -25.60 2.87
C THR A 335 -12.22 -24.98 2.46
N LEU A 336 -11.97 -24.91 1.16
CA LEU A 336 -10.76 -24.28 0.61
C LEU A 336 -10.77 -22.78 0.84
N ASN A 337 -11.91 -22.12 0.63
CA ASN A 337 -12.13 -20.70 0.88
C ASN A 337 -11.77 -20.33 2.32
N VAL A 338 -12.43 -20.98 3.28
CA VAL A 338 -12.18 -20.77 4.72
C VAL A 338 -10.72 -21.08 5.09
N SER A 339 -10.13 -22.12 4.52
CA SER A 339 -8.72 -22.47 4.78
C SER A 339 -7.77 -21.36 4.34
N PHE A 340 -7.96 -20.77 3.15
CA PHE A 340 -7.13 -19.66 2.68
C PHE A 340 -7.37 -18.37 3.46
N GLY A 341 -8.63 -18.06 3.80
CA GLY A 341 -8.95 -16.93 4.66
C GLY A 341 -8.26 -17.03 6.03
N MET A 342 -8.28 -18.21 6.65
CA MET A 342 -7.60 -18.44 7.93
C MET A 342 -6.07 -18.38 7.82
N LYS A 343 -5.46 -18.86 6.73
CA LYS A 343 -4.02 -18.71 6.49
C LYS A 343 -3.65 -17.23 6.30
N GLY A 344 -4.50 -16.45 5.60
CA GLY A 344 -4.36 -15.00 5.46
C GLY A 344 -4.33 -14.32 6.81
N TRP A 345 -5.35 -14.57 7.63
CA TRP A 345 -5.47 -14.01 8.98
C TRP A 345 -4.27 -14.38 9.87
N GLN A 346 -3.85 -15.65 9.89
CA GLN A 346 -2.67 -16.08 10.65
C GLN A 346 -1.40 -15.36 10.21
N ARG A 347 -1.24 -15.11 8.90
CA ARG A 347 -0.09 -14.37 8.38
C ARG A 347 -0.14 -12.91 8.80
N TYR A 348 -1.32 -12.27 8.74
CA TYR A 348 -1.53 -10.91 9.25
C TYR A 348 -1.13 -10.80 10.72
N GLU A 349 -1.69 -11.65 11.58
CA GLU A 349 -1.40 -11.68 13.02
C GLU A 349 0.09 -11.88 13.35
N GLN A 350 0.78 -12.69 12.56
CA GLN A 350 2.19 -13.02 12.80
C GLN A 350 3.15 -11.93 12.34
N ASN A 351 2.80 -11.16 11.30
CA ASN A 351 3.78 -10.32 10.60
C ASN A 351 3.35 -8.87 10.39
N PHE A 352 2.05 -8.56 10.40
CA PHE A 352 1.57 -7.30 9.84
C PHE A 352 0.69 -6.49 10.79
N THR A 353 0.41 -6.92 12.03
CA THR A 353 -0.26 -6.04 12.99
C THR A 353 0.62 -4.83 13.29
N ASN A 354 0.01 -3.68 13.63
CA ASN A 354 0.77 -2.47 13.94
C ASN A 354 1.75 -2.68 15.10
N GLU A 355 1.45 -3.58 16.07
CA GLU A 355 2.40 -3.94 17.14
C GLU A 355 3.64 -4.68 16.59
N LYS A 356 3.47 -5.55 15.58
CA LYS A 356 4.61 -6.23 14.93
C LYS A 356 5.47 -5.24 14.14
N ILE A 357 4.82 -4.34 13.41
CA ILE A 357 5.50 -3.29 12.64
C ILE A 357 6.29 -2.37 13.59
N GLU A 358 5.67 -1.99 14.72
CA GLU A 358 6.32 -1.19 15.78
C GLU A 358 7.56 -1.90 16.34
N LEU A 359 7.48 -3.20 16.60
CA LEU A 359 8.63 -3.99 17.07
C LEU A 359 9.77 -4.00 16.03
N GLU A 360 9.47 -4.20 14.75
CA GLU A 360 10.50 -4.18 13.69
C GLU A 360 11.08 -2.76 13.50
N LEU A 361 10.26 -1.71 13.62
CA LEU A 361 10.75 -0.33 13.59
C LEU A 361 11.78 -0.08 14.70
N PHE A 362 11.44 -0.38 15.95
CA PHE A 362 12.36 -0.11 17.08
C PHE A 362 13.58 -1.02 17.07
N LYS A 363 13.45 -2.23 16.58
CA LYS A 363 14.60 -3.12 16.34
C LYS A 363 15.54 -2.52 15.29
N ALA A 364 15.01 -2.01 14.19
CA ALA A 364 15.80 -1.36 13.16
C ALA A 364 16.48 -0.08 13.69
N LEU A 365 15.74 0.78 14.40
CA LEU A 365 16.29 2.00 15.00
C LEU A 365 17.35 1.73 16.07
N SER A 366 17.31 0.57 16.74
CA SER A 366 18.34 0.20 17.73
C SER A 366 19.70 -0.14 17.10
N ASN A 367 19.75 -0.36 15.78
CA ASN A 367 21.00 -0.55 15.05
C ASN A 367 21.72 0.78 14.72
N ILE A 368 21.09 1.92 14.99
CA ILE A 368 21.73 3.23 14.86
C ILE A 368 22.76 3.34 15.99
N SER A 369 24.05 3.22 15.66
CA SER A 369 25.14 3.30 16.65
C SER A 369 25.23 4.70 17.28
N VAL A 370 25.53 4.74 18.56
CA VAL A 370 25.97 5.95 19.26
C VAL A 370 27.48 5.84 19.32
N ASP A 371 28.16 6.52 18.41
CA ASP A 371 29.61 6.74 18.57
C ASP A 371 29.90 7.81 19.61
#